data_f21c08d3272790e77c1bb90a2af0c220
#
_entry.id   f21c08d3272790e77c1bb90a2af0c220
#
_cell.length_a   1.000
_cell.length_b   1.000
_cell.length_c   1.000
_cell.angle_alpha   90.00
_cell.angle_beta   90.00
_cell.angle_gamma   90.00
#
_symmetry.space_group_name_H-M   'P 1'
#
loop_
_entity.id
_entity.type
_entity.pdbx_description
1 polymer ?
#
loop_
_entity_poly.entity_id
_entity_poly.type
_entity_poly.pdbx_seq_one_letter_code
_entity_poly.pdbx_strand_id
1 'polypeptide(L)'
;LIGLIYQLNRDPRNFSIVMWLFVMMGIALVVYFNTSPNEPRERDYVYAGSFYAFCIWIGLGVLAVCDLIVWATRRKGLMAPIAATVVCMVVPGILAAQNWDDHDRSHRTMARDIGWNYLQSVLPNAIIINYGDNDTFPLWFNQEVDGVRPDVRIMNTSYLGAEWYID
;
A
#
# COMPACT_ATOMS: atom_id res chain seq x y z
N LEU A 1 -7.75 19.23 -1.11
CA LEU A 1 -8.83 20.06 -1.73
C LEU A 1 -8.29 21.19 -2.58
N ILE A 2 -7.26 21.95 -2.14
CA ILE A 2 -6.70 23.10 -2.90
C ILE A 2 -6.29 22.69 -4.31
N GLY A 3 -5.51 21.61 -4.45
CA GLY A 3 -5.06 21.11 -5.76
C GLY A 3 -6.19 20.59 -6.65
N LEU A 4 -7.23 20.01 -6.06
CA LEU A 4 -8.43 19.60 -6.79
C LEU A 4 -9.13 20.81 -7.44
N ILE A 5 -9.39 21.85 -6.65
CA ILE A 5 -10.00 23.09 -7.15
C ILE A 5 -9.08 23.79 -8.17
N TYR A 6 -7.78 23.77 -7.92
CA TYR A 6 -6.78 24.33 -8.83
C TYR A 6 -6.82 23.64 -10.20
N GLN A 7 -6.83 22.29 -10.22
CA GLN A 7 -6.91 21.55 -11.49
C GLN A 7 -8.24 21.76 -12.20
N LEU A 8 -9.36 21.74 -11.48
CA LEU A 8 -10.69 21.95 -12.04
C LEU A 8 -10.77 23.27 -12.81
N ASN A 9 -10.20 24.34 -12.23
CA ASN A 9 -10.23 25.68 -12.86
C ASN A 9 -9.22 25.83 -14.00
N ARG A 10 -8.10 25.11 -13.96
CA ARG A 10 -6.99 25.29 -14.90
C ARG A 10 -7.03 24.30 -16.07
N ASP A 11 -7.45 23.08 -15.80
CA ASP A 11 -7.48 22.00 -16.77
C ASP A 11 -8.63 21.01 -16.50
N PRO A 12 -9.86 21.38 -16.86
CA PRO A 12 -11.04 20.54 -16.60
C PRO A 12 -10.99 19.18 -17.27
N ARG A 13 -10.27 19.06 -18.40
CA ARG A 13 -10.17 17.80 -19.14
C ARG A 13 -9.35 16.76 -18.35
N ASN A 14 -8.15 17.12 -17.93
CA ASN A 14 -7.32 16.22 -17.13
C ASN A 14 -7.89 16.03 -15.71
N PHE A 15 -8.57 17.05 -15.17
CA PHE A 15 -9.34 16.91 -13.93
C PHE A 15 -10.36 15.77 -14.04
N SER A 16 -11.12 15.70 -15.14
CA SER A 16 -12.11 14.64 -15.34
C SER A 16 -11.48 13.25 -15.34
N ILE A 17 -10.30 13.08 -15.95
CA ILE A 17 -9.58 11.81 -15.96
C ILE A 17 -9.18 11.38 -14.55
N VAL A 18 -8.57 12.29 -13.78
CA VAL A 18 -8.15 12.01 -12.40
C VAL A 18 -9.36 11.75 -11.50
N MET A 19 -10.45 12.51 -11.69
CA MET A 19 -11.70 12.31 -10.96
C MET A 19 -12.33 10.94 -11.24
N TRP A 20 -12.37 10.51 -12.50
CA TRP A 20 -12.84 9.18 -12.85
C TRP A 20 -11.97 8.09 -12.24
N LEU A 21 -10.65 8.24 -12.28
CA LEU A 21 -9.75 7.30 -11.62
C LEU A 21 -10.04 7.23 -10.11
N PHE A 22 -10.20 8.37 -9.45
CA PHE A 22 -10.51 8.44 -8.02
C PHE A 22 -11.83 7.74 -7.69
N VAL A 23 -12.89 8.04 -8.44
CA VAL A 23 -14.24 7.47 -8.20
C VAL A 23 -14.28 5.97 -8.51
N MET A 24 -13.71 5.54 -9.64
CA MET A 24 -13.76 4.13 -10.06
C MET A 24 -12.89 3.23 -9.18
N MET A 25 -11.71 3.71 -8.77
CA MET A 25 -10.82 2.95 -7.88
C MET A 25 -11.13 3.14 -6.39
N GLY A 26 -12.10 3.97 -6.05
CA GLY A 26 -12.56 4.21 -4.69
C GLY A 26 -14.02 3.81 -4.51
N ILE A 27 -14.92 4.77 -4.67
CA ILE A 27 -16.35 4.62 -4.39
C ILE A 27 -16.98 3.45 -5.18
N ALA A 28 -16.65 3.30 -6.46
CA ALA A 28 -17.18 2.22 -7.26
C ALA A 28 -16.72 0.83 -6.76
N LEU A 29 -15.47 0.72 -6.28
CA LEU A 29 -14.98 -0.51 -5.67
C LEU A 29 -15.66 -0.81 -4.34
N VAL A 30 -15.97 0.19 -3.50
CA VAL A 30 -16.74 -0.02 -2.27
C VAL A 30 -18.10 -0.64 -2.60
N VAL A 31 -18.78 -0.11 -3.60
CA VAL A 31 -20.09 -0.63 -4.04
C VAL A 31 -19.95 -2.03 -4.67
N TYR A 32 -18.92 -2.24 -5.48
CA TYR A 32 -18.69 -3.52 -6.17
C TYR A 32 -18.36 -4.65 -5.19
N PHE A 33 -17.47 -4.43 -4.24
CA PHE A 33 -17.08 -5.45 -3.28
C PHE A 33 -18.15 -5.72 -2.25
N ASN A 34 -18.94 -4.70 -1.87
CA ASN A 34 -20.00 -4.82 -0.88
C ASN A 34 -19.56 -5.70 0.32
N THR A 35 -18.38 -5.42 0.87
CA THR A 35 -17.75 -6.23 1.92
C THR A 35 -18.65 -6.32 3.15
N SER A 36 -18.78 -7.54 3.68
CA SER A 36 -19.53 -7.76 4.91
C SER A 36 -18.82 -7.09 6.10
N PRO A 37 -19.54 -6.41 7.02
CA PRO A 37 -18.94 -5.82 8.21
C PRO A 37 -18.34 -6.85 9.18
N ASN A 38 -18.64 -8.14 9.00
CA ASN A 38 -18.10 -9.23 9.80
C ASN A 38 -16.86 -9.89 9.18
N GLU A 39 -16.31 -9.31 8.11
CA GLU A 39 -15.10 -9.85 7.48
C GLU A 39 -13.90 -9.62 8.42
N PRO A 40 -13.15 -10.67 8.79
CA PRO A 40 -12.06 -10.55 9.76
C PRO A 40 -10.81 -9.86 9.19
N ARG A 41 -10.76 -9.64 7.87
CA ARG A 41 -9.63 -9.05 7.16
C ARG A 41 -10.01 -7.74 6.51
N GLU A 42 -9.34 -6.66 6.91
CA GLU A 42 -9.42 -5.38 6.22
C GLU A 42 -8.70 -5.45 4.87
N ARG A 43 -9.32 -4.83 3.85
CA ARG A 43 -8.83 -4.85 2.46
C ARG A 43 -8.56 -3.45 1.93
N ASP A 44 -8.05 -2.56 2.76
CA ASP A 44 -7.80 -1.16 2.39
C ASP A 44 -6.85 -0.98 1.20
N TYR A 45 -5.96 -1.95 1.00
CA TYR A 45 -5.04 -1.97 -0.14
C TYR A 45 -5.74 -1.97 -1.50
N VAL A 46 -7.00 -2.39 -1.57
CA VAL A 46 -7.80 -2.37 -2.80
C VAL A 46 -8.04 -0.94 -3.30
N TYR A 47 -8.10 0.02 -2.38
CA TYR A 47 -8.33 1.42 -2.68
C TYR A 47 -7.06 2.21 -3.01
N ALA A 48 -5.91 1.55 -3.13
CA ALA A 48 -4.62 2.19 -3.41
C ALA A 48 -4.65 3.09 -4.66
N GLY A 49 -5.42 2.70 -5.69
CA GLY A 49 -5.59 3.52 -6.90
C GLY A 49 -6.31 4.84 -6.65
N SER A 50 -7.29 4.86 -5.74
CA SER A 50 -7.99 6.08 -5.33
C SER A 50 -7.06 7.00 -4.54
N PHE A 51 -6.29 6.45 -3.59
CA PHE A 51 -5.29 7.23 -2.86
C PHE A 51 -4.21 7.79 -3.78
N TYR A 52 -3.76 7.03 -4.77
CA TYR A 52 -2.85 7.52 -5.80
C TYR A 52 -3.41 8.72 -6.57
N ALA A 53 -4.66 8.64 -7.02
CA ALA A 53 -5.33 9.75 -7.68
C ALA A 53 -5.44 10.99 -6.77
N PHE A 54 -5.73 10.78 -5.48
CA PHE A 54 -5.77 11.87 -4.49
C PHE A 54 -4.39 12.51 -4.29
N CYS A 55 -3.30 11.74 -4.31
CA CYS A 55 -1.94 12.25 -4.22
C CYS A 55 -1.57 13.17 -5.39
N ILE A 56 -2.13 12.95 -6.59
CA ILE A 56 -1.96 13.87 -7.72
C ILE A 56 -2.50 15.27 -7.35
N TRP A 57 -3.67 15.35 -6.73
CA TRP A 57 -4.22 16.65 -6.28
C TRP A 57 -3.41 17.27 -5.13
N ILE A 58 -2.80 16.45 -4.26
CA ILE A 58 -1.87 16.97 -3.24
C ILE A 58 -0.68 17.66 -3.93
N GLY A 59 -0.07 16.99 -4.93
CA GLY A 59 1.02 17.56 -5.72
C GLY A 59 0.61 18.86 -6.45
N LEU A 60 -0.56 18.88 -7.08
CA LEU A 60 -1.10 20.10 -7.72
C LEU A 60 -1.39 21.22 -6.72
N GLY A 61 -1.64 20.89 -5.45
CA GLY A 61 -1.78 21.86 -4.37
C GLY A 61 -0.50 22.69 -4.16
N VAL A 62 0.67 22.09 -4.37
CA VAL A 62 1.95 22.83 -4.29
C VAL A 62 2.03 23.91 -5.37
N LEU A 63 1.54 23.63 -6.58
CA LEU A 63 1.48 24.60 -7.66
C LEU A 63 0.52 25.76 -7.32
N ALA A 64 -0.63 25.45 -6.72
CA ALA A 64 -1.58 26.47 -6.26
C ALA A 64 -0.94 27.39 -5.19
N VAL A 65 -0.19 26.80 -4.24
CA VAL A 65 0.53 27.59 -3.22
C VAL A 65 1.63 28.44 -3.87
N CYS A 66 2.34 27.89 -4.87
CA CYS A 66 3.33 28.64 -5.62
C CYS A 66 2.72 29.85 -6.34
N ASP A 67 1.60 29.65 -7.04
CA ASP A 67 0.89 30.74 -7.72
C ASP A 67 0.40 31.81 -6.71
N LEU A 68 -0.06 31.40 -5.53
CA LEU A 68 -0.45 32.30 -4.45
C LEU A 68 0.72 33.13 -3.94
N ILE A 69 1.90 32.53 -3.74
CA ILE A 69 3.11 33.25 -3.32
C ILE A 69 3.54 34.28 -4.39
N VAL A 70 3.52 33.88 -5.68
CA VAL A 70 3.84 34.78 -6.80
C VAL A 70 2.86 35.95 -6.84
N TRP A 71 1.57 35.69 -6.65
CA TRP A 71 0.55 36.73 -6.61
C TRP A 71 0.76 37.71 -5.46
N ALA A 72 1.04 37.18 -4.25
CA ALA A 72 1.21 38.02 -3.04
C ALA A 72 2.51 38.84 -3.06
N THR A 73 3.61 38.25 -3.52
CA THR A 73 4.93 38.91 -3.52
C THR A 73 5.20 39.70 -4.79
N ARG A 74 4.42 39.47 -5.85
CA ARG A 74 4.62 39.97 -7.22
C ARG A 74 6.01 39.70 -7.80
N ARG A 75 6.74 38.73 -7.22
CA ARG A 75 8.06 38.32 -7.67
C ARG A 75 7.94 37.03 -8.49
N LYS A 76 8.36 37.10 -9.75
CA LYS A 76 8.49 35.90 -10.63
C LYS A 76 9.93 35.43 -10.56
N GLY A 77 10.14 34.16 -10.22
CA GLY A 77 11.47 33.55 -10.17
C GLY A 77 11.47 32.24 -9.39
N LEU A 78 12.64 31.60 -9.28
CA LEU A 78 12.83 30.32 -8.61
C LEU A 78 12.53 30.33 -7.09
N MET A 79 12.51 31.49 -6.46
CA MET A 79 12.26 31.59 -5.02
C MET A 79 10.83 31.19 -4.62
N ALA A 80 9.84 31.48 -5.46
CA ALA A 80 8.45 31.13 -5.16
C ALA A 80 8.20 29.61 -5.18
N PRO A 81 8.61 28.84 -6.20
CA PRO A 81 8.45 27.40 -6.18
C PRO A 81 9.29 26.73 -5.07
N ILE A 82 10.49 27.20 -4.77
CA ILE A 82 11.29 26.69 -3.65
C ILE A 82 10.55 26.91 -2.34
N ALA A 83 10.08 28.12 -2.06
CA ALA A 83 9.34 28.45 -0.84
C ALA A 83 8.05 27.62 -0.72
N ALA A 84 7.29 27.47 -1.82
CA ALA A 84 6.08 26.64 -1.85
C ALA A 84 6.40 25.18 -1.52
N THR A 85 7.44 24.62 -2.11
CA THR A 85 7.86 23.25 -1.86
C THR A 85 8.28 23.05 -0.41
N VAL A 86 9.11 23.94 0.14
CA VAL A 86 9.57 23.84 1.54
C VAL A 86 8.40 23.93 2.51
N VAL A 87 7.46 24.83 2.30
CA VAL A 87 6.26 24.96 3.15
C VAL A 87 5.38 23.72 3.03
N CYS A 88 5.15 23.21 1.82
CA CYS A 88 4.32 22.03 1.63
C CYS A 88 4.98 20.73 2.12
N MET A 89 6.31 20.64 2.15
CA MET A 89 7.04 19.48 2.69
C MET A 89 6.88 19.31 4.21
N VAL A 90 6.39 20.33 4.91
CA VAL A 90 6.05 20.21 6.34
C VAL A 90 4.98 19.14 6.57
N VAL A 91 3.99 19.03 5.67
CA VAL A 91 2.90 18.04 5.82
C VAL A 91 3.41 16.60 5.74
N PRO A 92 4.10 16.16 4.67
CA PRO A 92 4.65 14.80 4.63
C PRO A 92 5.71 14.57 5.72
N GLY A 93 6.45 15.61 6.13
CA GLY A 93 7.39 15.53 7.25
C GLY A 93 6.70 15.20 8.58
N ILE A 94 5.58 15.86 8.89
CA ILE A 94 4.77 15.57 10.08
C ILE A 94 4.19 14.16 10.00
N LEU A 95 3.63 13.78 8.84
CA LEU A 95 3.07 12.44 8.64
C LEU A 95 4.13 11.35 8.82
N ALA A 96 5.32 11.54 8.27
CA ALA A 96 6.43 10.61 8.45
C ALA A 96 6.83 10.48 9.92
N ALA A 97 6.96 11.62 10.63
CA ALA A 97 7.35 11.62 12.04
C ALA A 97 6.30 10.98 12.95
N GLN A 98 5.01 11.19 12.68
CA GLN A 98 3.93 10.66 13.51
C GLN A 98 3.64 9.18 13.26
N ASN A 99 3.83 8.72 12.01
CA ASN A 99 3.45 7.34 11.63
C ASN A 99 4.66 6.41 11.49
N TRP A 100 5.88 6.87 11.79
CA TRP A 100 7.08 6.06 11.62
C TRP A 100 7.03 4.76 12.41
N ASP A 101 6.66 4.85 13.68
CA ASP A 101 6.58 3.70 14.58
C ASP A 101 5.56 2.67 14.11
N ASP A 102 4.39 3.12 13.64
CA ASP A 102 3.33 2.22 13.12
C ASP A 102 3.72 1.53 11.83
N HIS A 103 4.60 2.15 11.01
CA HIS A 103 5.03 1.62 9.71
C HIS A 103 6.37 0.91 9.78
N ASP A 104 7.16 1.10 10.83
CA ASP A 104 8.40 0.36 11.02
C ASP A 104 8.11 -1.10 11.38
N ARG A 105 8.42 -1.97 10.45
CA ARG A 105 8.23 -3.43 10.59
C ARG A 105 9.54 -4.19 10.71
N SER A 106 10.66 -3.49 10.89
CA SER A 106 12.01 -4.06 10.93
C SER A 106 12.18 -5.13 12.03
N HIS A 107 11.42 -5.04 13.12
CA HIS A 107 11.47 -5.97 14.24
C HIS A 107 10.24 -6.91 14.34
N ARG A 108 9.37 -6.91 13.33
CA ARG A 108 8.18 -7.78 13.33
C ARG A 108 8.51 -9.14 12.71
N THR A 109 9.04 -10.05 13.51
CA THR A 109 9.48 -11.39 13.08
C THR A 109 8.43 -12.48 13.32
N MET A 110 7.25 -12.15 13.86
CA MET A 110 6.23 -13.13 14.27
C MET A 110 5.91 -14.18 13.19
N ALA A 111 5.69 -13.76 11.95
CA ALA A 111 5.36 -14.70 10.88
C ALA A 111 6.50 -15.68 10.60
N ARG A 112 7.75 -15.18 10.57
CA ARG A 112 8.95 -16.03 10.43
C ARG A 112 9.09 -17.00 11.59
N ASP A 113 8.92 -16.54 12.82
CA ASP A 113 9.08 -17.33 14.03
C ASP A 113 8.01 -18.43 14.14
N ILE A 114 6.78 -18.14 13.75
CA ILE A 114 5.69 -19.13 13.66
C ILE A 114 6.04 -20.19 12.62
N GLY A 115 6.46 -19.82 11.43
CA GLY A 115 6.87 -20.75 10.39
C GLY A 115 8.04 -21.64 10.85
N TRP A 116 9.04 -21.04 11.51
CA TRP A 116 10.16 -21.77 12.10
C TRP A 116 9.70 -22.78 13.15
N ASN A 117 8.82 -22.39 14.07
CA ASN A 117 8.28 -23.26 15.10
C ASN A 117 7.51 -24.45 14.51
N TYR A 118 6.69 -24.21 13.47
CA TYR A 118 5.98 -25.30 12.80
C TYR A 118 6.94 -26.32 12.17
N LEU A 119 7.95 -25.84 11.46
CA LEU A 119 8.95 -26.72 10.84
C LEU A 119 9.75 -27.51 11.89
N GLN A 120 10.05 -26.93 13.04
CA GLN A 120 10.79 -27.62 14.11
C GLN A 120 9.92 -28.60 14.91
N SER A 121 8.60 -28.45 14.89
CA SER A 121 7.68 -29.30 15.66
C SER A 121 7.36 -30.64 15.02
N VAL A 122 7.76 -30.87 13.77
CA VAL A 122 7.44 -32.08 13.03
C VAL A 122 8.64 -33.04 12.92
N LEU A 123 8.34 -34.33 12.70
CA LEU A 123 9.35 -35.35 12.50
C LEU A 123 10.18 -35.14 11.23
N PRO A 124 11.38 -35.72 11.13
CA PRO A 124 12.15 -35.68 9.88
C PRO A 124 11.37 -36.26 8.70
N ASN A 125 11.49 -35.61 7.53
CA ASN A 125 10.77 -36.00 6.29
C ASN A 125 9.23 -35.96 6.41
N ALA A 126 8.67 -35.22 7.35
CA ALA A 126 7.22 -35.09 7.52
C ALA A 126 6.57 -34.28 6.39
N ILE A 127 5.26 -34.44 6.27
CA ILE A 127 4.42 -33.62 5.40
C ILE A 127 3.56 -32.74 6.30
N ILE A 128 3.66 -31.41 6.12
CA ILE A 128 2.78 -30.44 6.76
C ILE A 128 1.66 -30.13 5.79
N ILE A 129 0.42 -30.39 6.21
CA ILE A 129 -0.77 -30.06 5.46
C ILE A 129 -1.35 -28.78 6.04
N ASN A 130 -1.45 -27.74 5.22
CA ASN A 130 -2.00 -26.44 5.62
C ASN A 130 -3.09 -25.95 4.64
N TYR A 131 -3.71 -24.82 5.00
CA TYR A 131 -4.75 -24.22 4.18
C TYR A 131 -4.61 -22.69 4.19
N GLY A 132 -4.36 -22.11 3.02
CA GLY A 132 -4.28 -20.66 2.83
C GLY A 132 -2.87 -20.08 2.92
N ASP A 133 -2.78 -18.85 2.52
CA ASP A 133 -1.52 -18.14 2.29
C ASP A 133 -0.78 -17.79 3.58
N ASN A 134 -1.54 -17.44 4.63
CA ASN A 134 -0.97 -16.97 5.89
C ASN A 134 -0.13 -18.05 6.60
N ASP A 135 -0.46 -19.32 6.40
CA ASP A 135 0.29 -20.44 6.95
C ASP A 135 1.41 -20.89 6.00
N THR A 136 1.16 -20.85 4.70
CA THR A 136 2.06 -21.37 3.67
C THR A 136 3.29 -20.48 3.47
N PHE A 137 3.10 -19.18 3.29
CA PHE A 137 4.21 -18.27 2.96
C PHE A 137 5.28 -18.15 4.05
N PRO A 138 4.95 -18.12 5.34
CA PRO A 138 5.96 -18.18 6.39
C PRO A 138 6.77 -19.50 6.39
N LEU A 139 6.14 -20.61 6.07
CA LEU A 139 6.83 -21.91 5.97
C LEU A 139 7.79 -21.91 4.78
N TRP A 140 7.32 -21.50 3.59
CA TRP A 140 8.17 -21.39 2.41
C TRP A 140 9.32 -20.41 2.60
N PHE A 141 9.06 -19.25 3.22
CA PHE A 141 10.12 -18.30 3.52
C PHE A 141 11.23 -18.94 4.38
N ASN A 142 10.86 -19.66 5.45
CA ASN A 142 11.84 -20.33 6.31
C ASN A 142 12.61 -21.43 5.55
N GLN A 143 11.98 -22.16 4.63
CA GLN A 143 12.66 -23.21 3.85
C GLN A 143 13.56 -22.62 2.77
N GLU A 144 13.04 -21.72 1.92
CA GLU A 144 13.73 -21.27 0.72
C GLU A 144 14.75 -20.15 1.00
N VAL A 145 14.48 -19.30 2.00
CA VAL A 145 15.35 -18.16 2.32
C VAL A 145 16.27 -18.49 3.49
N ASP A 146 15.73 -19.06 4.56
CA ASP A 146 16.50 -19.35 5.78
C ASP A 146 17.12 -20.76 5.78
N GLY A 147 16.76 -21.62 4.83
CA GLY A 147 17.26 -23.01 4.72
C GLY A 147 16.82 -23.94 5.85
N VAL A 148 15.70 -23.62 6.51
CA VAL A 148 15.21 -24.37 7.67
C VAL A 148 14.41 -25.58 7.25
N ARG A 149 14.85 -26.79 7.66
CA ARG A 149 14.12 -28.05 7.46
C ARG A 149 13.68 -28.31 5.99
N PRO A 150 14.59 -28.30 5.02
CA PRO A 150 14.27 -28.61 3.62
C PRO A 150 13.81 -30.07 3.40
N ASP A 151 13.97 -30.92 4.41
CA ASP A 151 13.47 -32.28 4.43
C ASP A 151 11.95 -32.39 4.56
N VAL A 152 11.30 -31.36 5.11
CA VAL A 152 9.84 -31.32 5.33
C VAL A 152 9.13 -30.88 4.05
N ARG A 153 8.01 -31.54 3.71
CA ARG A 153 7.16 -31.18 2.58
C ARG A 153 5.98 -30.35 3.07
N ILE A 154 5.76 -29.19 2.43
CA ILE A 154 4.62 -28.33 2.72
C ILE A 154 3.58 -28.54 1.62
N MET A 155 2.38 -28.92 2.01
CA MET A 155 1.26 -29.13 1.11
C MET A 155 0.11 -28.20 1.46
N ASN A 156 -0.16 -27.22 0.60
CA ASN A 156 -1.31 -26.34 0.73
C ASN A 156 -2.51 -26.92 -0.02
N THR A 157 -3.54 -27.26 0.72
CA THR A 157 -4.74 -27.89 0.14
C THR A 157 -5.54 -26.95 -0.77
N SER A 158 -5.43 -25.65 -0.62
CA SER A 158 -6.10 -24.68 -1.51
C SER A 158 -5.48 -24.63 -2.91
N TYR A 159 -4.23 -25.10 -3.08
CA TYR A 159 -3.54 -25.11 -4.36
C TYR A 159 -3.61 -26.45 -5.11
N LEU A 160 -4.20 -27.49 -4.52
CA LEU A 160 -4.30 -28.81 -5.15
C LEU A 160 -5.14 -28.83 -6.43
N GLY A 161 -5.89 -27.77 -6.73
CA GLY A 161 -6.60 -27.62 -8.00
C GLY A 161 -5.77 -26.95 -9.11
N ALA A 162 -4.53 -26.56 -8.83
CA ALA A 162 -3.68 -25.84 -9.78
C ALA A 162 -2.59 -26.77 -10.33
N GLU A 163 -2.53 -26.93 -11.66
CA GLU A 163 -1.56 -27.82 -12.35
C GLU A 163 -0.11 -27.48 -11.95
N TRP A 164 0.25 -26.20 -11.94
CA TRP A 164 1.60 -25.74 -11.57
C TRP A 164 2.07 -26.14 -10.17
N TYR A 165 1.15 -26.54 -9.31
CA TYR A 165 1.46 -26.92 -7.93
C TYR A 165 1.62 -28.42 -7.75
N ILE A 166 1.03 -29.22 -8.65
CA ILE A 166 1.00 -30.69 -8.57
C ILE A 166 2.17 -31.29 -9.36
N ASP A 167 2.59 -30.64 -10.47
CA ASP A 167 3.71 -31.05 -11.32
C ASP A 167 5.08 -30.75 -10.69
#